data_cd171b41daffc77fd7bf6a0e931160ee
#
_entry.id   cd171b41daffc77fd7bf6a0e931160ee
#
_cell.length_a   1.000
_cell.length_b   1.000
_cell.length_c   1.000
_cell.angle_alpha   90.00
_cell.angle_beta   90.00
_cell.angle_gamma   90.00
#
_symmetry.space_group_name_H-M   'P 1'
#
loop_
_entity.id
_entity.type
_entity.pdbx_description
1 polymer ?
#
loop_
_entity_poly.entity_id
_entity_poly.type
_entity_poly.pdbx_seq_one_letter_code
_entity_poly.pdbx_strand_id
1 'polypeptide(L)'
;LIVRYADPDYSIDSLTPAGWEEAKLLADRLAPIPVAAYYVSPLGRAKDTASLTLKKACRTAETCSWLREFAPQAVHPGKDSGHCVWDWLPDAWMAEPKYFDKDHWHETEVFQNAHVKEEYDWVTGELDRLLRRHGYVRNGLFYRAVAPNEDTIVLFCHFGVECVLLSHLLNISPMQLWHGTCAAPSSVTVLYTEERRSGVASFRMSRFGDVSHPVSYTHLTLP
;
A
#
# COMPACT_ATOMS: atom_id res chain seq x y z
N LEU A 1 9.78 0.98 -1.78
CA LEU A 1 8.93 0.27 -2.74
C LEU A 1 7.74 -0.34 -2.00
N ILE A 2 6.55 -0.23 -2.55
CA ILE A 2 5.35 -0.92 -2.07
C ILE A 2 4.97 -1.94 -3.15
N VAL A 3 4.72 -3.18 -2.74
CA VAL A 3 4.46 -4.31 -3.65
C VAL A 3 3.13 -4.93 -3.27
N ARG A 4 2.17 -4.91 -4.19
CA ARG A 4 0.93 -5.66 -4.05
C ARG A 4 1.20 -7.16 -4.27
N TYR A 5 0.55 -8.04 -3.49
CA TYR A 5 0.62 -9.48 -3.69
C TYR A 5 0.24 -9.87 -5.15
N ALA A 6 0.78 -11.00 -5.63
CA ALA A 6 0.49 -11.57 -6.94
C ALA A 6 -0.93 -12.18 -6.99
N ASP A 7 -1.38 -12.66 -8.15
CA ASP A 7 -2.75 -13.15 -8.37
C ASP A 7 -3.17 -14.16 -7.28
N PRO A 8 -4.23 -13.86 -6.46
CA PRO A 8 -4.51 -14.59 -5.24
C PRO A 8 -5.48 -15.75 -5.42
N ASP A 9 -5.25 -16.83 -4.69
CA ASP A 9 -6.26 -17.81 -4.33
C ASP A 9 -6.76 -17.53 -2.90
N TYR A 10 -7.88 -16.87 -2.78
CA TYR A 10 -8.46 -16.50 -1.48
C TYR A 10 -8.95 -17.71 -0.67
N SER A 11 -9.19 -18.86 -1.29
CA SER A 11 -9.70 -20.05 -0.60
C SER A 11 -8.66 -20.65 0.36
N ILE A 12 -7.39 -20.44 0.07
CA ILE A 12 -6.25 -20.94 0.86
C ILE A 12 -5.31 -19.84 1.34
N ASP A 13 -5.68 -18.56 1.13
CA ASP A 13 -4.85 -17.36 1.39
C ASP A 13 -3.43 -17.49 0.82
N SER A 14 -3.31 -17.91 -0.45
CA SER A 14 -2.07 -18.11 -1.19
C SER A 14 -2.19 -17.53 -2.60
N LEU A 15 -1.40 -18.03 -3.55
CA LEU A 15 -1.37 -17.60 -4.94
C LEU A 15 -1.98 -18.67 -5.85
N THR A 16 -2.62 -18.24 -6.92
CA THR A 16 -2.97 -19.12 -8.04
C THR A 16 -1.70 -19.60 -8.76
N PRO A 17 -1.79 -20.61 -9.64
CA PRO A 17 -0.67 -20.98 -10.51
C PRO A 17 -0.13 -19.79 -11.33
N ALA A 18 -1.01 -18.90 -11.81
CA ALA A 18 -0.62 -17.66 -12.51
C ALA A 18 0.11 -16.70 -11.56
N GLY A 19 -0.39 -16.54 -10.33
CA GLY A 19 0.23 -15.70 -9.29
C GLY A 19 1.64 -16.16 -8.93
N TRP A 20 1.89 -17.46 -8.90
CA TRP A 20 3.26 -17.99 -8.69
C TRP A 20 4.21 -17.63 -9.84
N GLU A 21 3.74 -17.63 -11.10
CA GLU A 21 4.55 -17.17 -12.23
C GLU A 21 4.80 -15.65 -12.17
N GLU A 22 3.79 -14.86 -11.80
CA GLU A 22 3.97 -13.42 -11.55
C GLU A 22 5.01 -13.15 -10.46
N ALA A 23 4.94 -13.88 -9.35
CA ALA A 23 5.88 -13.74 -8.24
C ALA A 23 7.32 -14.12 -8.63
N LYS A 24 7.52 -15.03 -9.57
CA LYS A 24 8.86 -15.35 -10.14
C LYS A 24 9.42 -14.17 -10.93
N LEU A 25 8.61 -13.60 -11.84
CA LEU A 25 9.01 -12.45 -12.65
C LEU A 25 9.29 -11.22 -11.77
N LEU A 26 8.46 -11.02 -10.74
CA LEU A 26 8.67 -9.99 -9.73
C LEU A 26 9.99 -10.21 -8.96
N ALA A 27 10.30 -11.45 -8.60
CA ALA A 27 11.56 -11.79 -7.94
C ALA A 27 12.79 -11.51 -8.83
N ASP A 28 12.67 -11.74 -10.15
CA ASP A 28 13.73 -11.42 -11.11
C ASP A 28 13.99 -9.91 -11.18
N ARG A 29 12.94 -9.11 -11.04
CA ARG A 29 13.02 -7.65 -11.01
C ARG A 29 13.57 -7.10 -9.70
N LEU A 30 13.13 -7.63 -8.54
CA LEU A 30 13.42 -7.04 -7.24
C LEU A 30 14.72 -7.55 -6.62
N ALA A 31 15.08 -8.82 -6.83
CA ALA A 31 16.25 -9.42 -6.17
C ALA A 31 17.59 -8.72 -6.49
N PRO A 32 17.81 -8.13 -7.69
CA PRO A 32 19.05 -7.40 -7.97
C PRO A 32 19.15 -6.03 -7.28
N ILE A 33 18.03 -5.51 -6.75
CA ILE A 33 18.03 -4.19 -6.11
C ILE A 33 18.70 -4.30 -4.73
N PRO A 34 19.65 -3.41 -4.39
CA PRO A 34 20.20 -3.33 -3.05
C PRO A 34 19.12 -2.85 -2.08
N VAL A 35 18.57 -3.76 -1.28
CA VAL A 35 17.50 -3.47 -0.32
C VAL A 35 18.02 -3.56 1.11
N ALA A 36 17.85 -2.49 1.89
CA ALA A 36 18.27 -2.43 3.29
C ALA A 36 17.38 -3.30 4.17
N ALA A 37 16.05 -3.26 3.96
CA ALA A 37 15.10 -4.04 4.73
C ALA A 37 13.85 -4.43 3.92
N TYR A 38 13.31 -5.61 4.23
CA TYR A 38 12.05 -6.13 3.70
C TYR A 38 11.02 -6.26 4.81
N TYR A 39 9.80 -5.84 4.52
CA TYR A 39 8.63 -5.91 5.40
C TYR A 39 7.50 -6.61 4.66
N VAL A 40 6.73 -7.43 5.38
CA VAL A 40 5.68 -8.23 4.75
C VAL A 40 4.42 -8.29 5.62
N SER A 41 3.28 -8.24 4.97
CA SER A 41 1.96 -8.52 5.56
C SER A 41 1.94 -9.90 6.23
N PRO A 42 1.15 -10.09 7.30
CA PRO A 42 0.98 -11.41 7.90
C PRO A 42 0.20 -12.39 7.02
N LEU A 43 -0.54 -11.92 5.98
CA LEU A 43 -1.40 -12.75 5.15
C LEU A 43 -0.60 -13.60 4.15
N GLY A 44 -1.08 -14.84 3.93
CA GLY A 44 -0.36 -15.86 3.18
C GLY A 44 0.01 -15.41 1.76
N ARG A 45 -0.96 -14.90 1.00
CA ARG A 45 -0.71 -14.41 -0.38
C ARG A 45 0.39 -13.37 -0.50
N ALA A 46 0.55 -12.49 0.49
CA ALA A 46 1.65 -11.51 0.51
C ALA A 46 2.99 -12.16 0.89
N LYS A 47 2.99 -13.10 1.84
CA LYS A 47 4.17 -13.89 2.21
C LYS A 47 4.66 -14.74 1.05
N ASP A 48 3.75 -15.41 0.35
CA ASP A 48 4.07 -16.25 -0.81
C ASP A 48 4.66 -15.41 -1.94
N THR A 49 4.06 -14.24 -2.23
CA THR A 49 4.64 -13.29 -3.19
C THR A 49 6.06 -12.88 -2.80
N ALA A 50 6.28 -12.52 -1.54
CA ALA A 50 7.59 -12.09 -1.05
C ALA A 50 8.62 -13.23 -1.06
N SER A 51 8.18 -14.49 -0.83
CA SER A 51 9.06 -15.63 -0.58
C SER A 51 10.08 -15.87 -1.70
N LEU A 52 9.67 -15.72 -2.96
CA LEU A 52 10.54 -15.93 -4.12
C LEU A 52 11.60 -14.84 -4.24
N THR A 53 11.21 -13.56 -4.01
CA THR A 53 12.16 -12.44 -3.96
C THR A 53 13.16 -12.63 -2.83
N LEU A 54 12.69 -12.95 -1.63
CA LEU A 54 13.54 -13.14 -0.45
C LEU A 54 14.51 -14.31 -0.63
N LYS A 55 14.01 -15.43 -1.17
CA LYS A 55 14.86 -16.60 -1.49
C LYS A 55 15.96 -16.23 -2.47
N LYS A 56 15.62 -15.53 -3.55
CA LYS A 56 16.57 -15.15 -4.60
C LYS A 56 17.58 -14.11 -4.13
N ALA A 57 17.16 -13.17 -3.27
CA ALA A 57 18.03 -12.17 -2.67
C ALA A 57 18.83 -12.69 -1.45
N CYS A 58 18.60 -13.92 -1.00
CA CYS A 58 19.16 -14.51 0.25
C CYS A 58 18.88 -13.61 1.46
N ARG A 59 17.64 -13.10 1.60
CA ARG A 59 17.23 -12.19 2.65
C ARG A 59 15.98 -12.71 3.37
N THR A 60 15.65 -12.08 4.50
CA THR A 60 14.42 -12.30 5.27
C THR A 60 13.61 -11.01 5.34
N ALA A 61 12.33 -11.11 5.68
CA ALA A 61 11.45 -9.98 5.91
C ALA A 61 10.92 -9.98 7.35
N GLU A 62 10.74 -8.78 7.91
CA GLU A 62 10.00 -8.56 9.15
C GLU A 62 8.49 -8.61 8.84
N THR A 63 7.73 -9.47 9.56
CA THR A 63 6.28 -9.51 9.42
C THR A 63 5.64 -8.40 10.23
N CYS A 64 4.87 -7.54 9.56
CA CYS A 64 4.21 -6.38 10.14
C CYS A 64 2.69 -6.57 10.12
N SER A 65 2.04 -6.66 11.28
CA SER A 65 0.59 -6.86 11.38
C SER A 65 -0.24 -5.74 10.73
N TRP A 66 0.27 -4.52 10.74
CA TRP A 66 -0.35 -3.35 10.15
C TRP A 66 -0.26 -3.28 8.61
N LEU A 67 0.55 -4.15 7.98
CA LEU A 67 0.59 -4.32 6.51
C LEU A 67 -0.48 -5.28 5.98
N ARG A 68 -1.34 -5.86 6.84
CA ARG A 68 -2.50 -6.63 6.40
C ARG A 68 -3.43 -5.76 5.56
N GLU A 69 -4.36 -6.39 4.83
CA GLU A 69 -5.34 -5.60 4.08
C GLU A 69 -6.13 -4.69 5.02
N PHE A 70 -6.41 -3.48 4.56
CA PHE A 70 -7.16 -2.48 5.33
C PHE A 70 -8.57 -3.01 5.60
N ALA A 71 -8.88 -3.28 6.86
CA ALA A 71 -9.94 -4.20 7.24
C ALA A 71 -11.32 -3.61 7.56
N PRO A 72 -11.49 -2.29 7.82
CA PRO A 72 -12.81 -1.77 8.18
C PRO A 72 -13.87 -2.11 7.13
N GLN A 73 -15.07 -2.42 7.61
CA GLN A 73 -16.22 -2.71 6.77
C GLN A 73 -17.24 -1.58 6.92
N ALA A 74 -17.56 -0.92 5.82
CA ALA A 74 -18.53 0.16 5.77
C ALA A 74 -19.80 -0.29 5.02
N VAL A 75 -20.96 0.17 5.45
CA VAL A 75 -22.20 -0.03 4.72
C VAL A 75 -22.31 1.04 3.65
N HIS A 76 -22.03 0.65 2.39
CA HIS A 76 -22.11 1.58 1.26
C HIS A 76 -23.53 2.08 1.03
N PRO A 77 -23.75 3.29 0.51
CA PRO A 77 -25.08 3.75 0.14
C PRO A 77 -25.80 2.74 -0.76
N GLY A 78 -27.03 2.38 -0.38
CA GLY A 78 -27.85 1.39 -1.11
C GLY A 78 -27.46 -0.07 -0.92
N LYS A 79 -26.62 -0.40 0.07
CA LYS A 79 -26.29 -1.76 0.48
C LYS A 79 -26.80 -2.05 1.87
N ASP A 80 -27.11 -3.32 2.14
CA ASP A 80 -27.64 -3.80 3.43
C ASP A 80 -26.58 -4.39 4.36
N SER A 81 -25.34 -4.56 3.87
CA SER A 81 -24.25 -5.17 4.61
C SER A 81 -22.94 -4.39 4.44
N GLY A 82 -22.02 -4.59 5.40
CA GLY A 82 -20.68 -4.01 5.32
C GLY A 82 -19.84 -4.63 4.21
N HIS A 83 -19.12 -3.78 3.51
CA HIS A 83 -18.12 -4.11 2.49
C HIS A 83 -16.82 -3.37 2.81
N CYS A 84 -15.74 -3.67 2.08
CA CYS A 84 -14.51 -2.88 2.18
C CYS A 84 -14.81 -1.38 1.95
N VAL A 85 -13.99 -0.51 2.50
CA VAL A 85 -14.21 0.95 2.46
C VAL A 85 -13.95 1.59 1.09
N TRP A 86 -13.56 0.80 0.12
CA TRP A 86 -13.40 1.20 -1.29
C TRP A 86 -14.42 0.45 -2.16
N ASP A 87 -14.33 0.66 -3.48
CA ASP A 87 -15.21 0.03 -4.48
C ASP A 87 -16.67 0.55 -4.46
N TRP A 88 -16.79 1.85 -4.20
CA TRP A 88 -18.07 2.55 -4.22
C TRP A 88 -18.43 3.00 -5.64
N LEU A 89 -19.73 3.08 -5.92
CA LEU A 89 -20.18 3.70 -7.17
C LEU A 89 -19.78 5.19 -7.21
N PRO A 90 -19.37 5.70 -8.40
CA PRO A 90 -18.87 7.07 -8.52
C PRO A 90 -19.84 8.14 -8.02
N ASP A 91 -21.13 8.00 -8.30
CA ASP A 91 -22.18 8.92 -7.87
C ASP A 91 -22.37 8.90 -6.34
N ALA A 92 -22.05 7.81 -5.67
CA ALA A 92 -22.14 7.70 -4.21
C ALA A 92 -20.98 8.41 -3.49
N TRP A 93 -19.72 8.16 -3.90
CA TRP A 93 -18.59 8.75 -3.20
C TRP A 93 -18.26 10.19 -3.66
N MET A 94 -18.46 10.50 -4.94
CA MET A 94 -18.20 11.85 -5.49
C MET A 94 -19.23 12.90 -5.05
N ALA A 95 -20.39 12.47 -4.59
CA ALA A 95 -21.42 13.39 -4.08
C ALA A 95 -21.09 13.95 -2.69
N GLU A 96 -20.16 13.36 -1.95
CA GLU A 96 -19.77 13.80 -0.61
C GLU A 96 -18.43 14.56 -0.65
N PRO A 97 -18.44 15.92 -0.50
CA PRO A 97 -17.22 16.73 -0.59
C PRO A 97 -16.16 16.37 0.46
N LYS A 98 -16.56 15.86 1.63
CA LYS A 98 -15.62 15.46 2.69
C LYS A 98 -14.66 14.38 2.22
N TYR A 99 -15.07 13.49 1.32
CA TYR A 99 -14.20 12.43 0.80
C TYR A 99 -13.00 12.96 0.02
N PHE A 100 -13.02 14.20 -0.44
CA PHE A 100 -11.88 14.84 -1.10
C PHE A 100 -10.96 15.59 -0.12
N ASP A 101 -11.38 15.77 1.12
CA ASP A 101 -10.60 16.48 2.14
C ASP A 101 -9.68 15.51 2.87
N LYS A 102 -8.37 15.77 2.86
CA LYS A 102 -7.35 14.94 3.49
C LYS A 102 -7.49 14.79 5.01
N ASP A 103 -8.13 15.75 5.66
CA ASP A 103 -8.27 15.80 7.13
C ASP A 103 -9.66 15.36 7.60
N HIS A 104 -10.72 15.51 6.76
CA HIS A 104 -12.12 15.30 7.14
C HIS A 104 -12.81 14.13 6.44
N TRP A 105 -12.13 13.41 5.54
CA TRP A 105 -12.70 12.31 4.75
C TRP A 105 -13.37 11.22 5.58
N HIS A 106 -12.91 11.00 6.80
CA HIS A 106 -13.40 9.98 7.72
C HIS A 106 -14.60 10.44 8.59
N GLU A 107 -15.01 11.71 8.51
CA GLU A 107 -16.06 12.31 9.36
C GLU A 107 -17.47 12.08 8.84
N THR A 108 -17.65 11.30 7.79
CA THR A 108 -18.97 10.87 7.35
C THR A 108 -19.54 9.84 8.33
N GLU A 109 -20.86 9.82 8.50
CA GLU A 109 -21.54 8.87 9.40
C GLU A 109 -21.16 7.42 9.07
N VAL A 110 -21.08 7.08 7.77
CA VAL A 110 -20.69 5.74 7.30
C VAL A 110 -19.31 5.34 7.81
N PHE A 111 -18.34 6.23 7.75
CA PHE A 111 -16.97 5.93 8.18
C PHE A 111 -16.79 6.00 9.70
N GLN A 112 -17.53 6.85 10.38
CA GLN A 112 -17.57 6.87 11.85
C GLN A 112 -18.13 5.56 12.39
N ASN A 113 -19.25 5.07 11.84
CA ASN A 113 -19.85 3.80 12.23
C ASN A 113 -18.94 2.58 11.94
N ALA A 114 -18.10 2.67 10.92
CA ALA A 114 -17.14 1.63 10.54
C ALA A 114 -15.78 1.74 11.25
N HIS A 115 -15.60 2.71 12.14
CA HIS A 115 -14.33 2.96 12.87
C HIS A 115 -13.11 3.06 11.96
N VAL A 116 -13.27 3.66 10.78
CA VAL A 116 -12.24 3.70 9.74
C VAL A 116 -11.01 4.50 10.19
N LYS A 117 -11.25 5.57 10.97
CA LYS A 117 -10.18 6.46 11.46
C LYS A 117 -9.21 5.75 12.41
N GLU A 118 -9.70 4.91 13.29
CA GLU A 118 -8.90 4.16 14.27
C GLU A 118 -7.91 3.22 13.56
N GLU A 119 -8.38 2.50 12.54
CA GLU A 119 -7.52 1.61 11.74
C GLU A 119 -6.52 2.42 10.91
N TYR A 120 -6.98 3.53 10.32
CA TYR A 120 -6.10 4.44 9.56
C TYR A 120 -4.98 5.00 10.43
N ASP A 121 -5.30 5.48 11.65
CA ASP A 121 -4.30 6.04 12.57
C ASP A 121 -3.32 4.98 13.06
N TRP A 122 -3.79 3.76 13.28
CA TRP A 122 -2.91 2.64 13.63
C TRP A 122 -1.92 2.36 12.51
N VAL A 123 -2.39 2.17 11.29
CA VAL A 123 -1.53 1.86 10.12
C VAL A 123 -0.53 2.97 9.86
N THR A 124 -0.98 4.23 9.83
CA THR A 124 -0.10 5.38 9.54
C THR A 124 0.89 5.65 10.67
N GLY A 125 0.47 5.43 11.93
CA GLY A 125 1.35 5.52 13.09
C GLY A 125 2.46 4.46 13.08
N GLU A 126 2.16 3.24 12.65
CA GLU A 126 3.17 2.19 12.49
C GLU A 126 4.11 2.47 11.32
N LEU A 127 3.59 3.02 10.21
CA LEU A 127 4.43 3.49 9.11
C LEU A 127 5.42 4.56 9.59
N ASP A 128 4.96 5.55 10.36
CA ASP A 128 5.83 6.60 10.89
C ASP A 128 6.90 6.04 11.88
N ARG A 129 6.55 5.01 12.66
CA ARG A 129 7.53 4.30 13.51
C ARG A 129 8.57 3.57 12.67
N LEU A 130 8.13 2.92 11.59
CA LEU A 130 9.04 2.26 10.65
C LEU A 130 9.98 3.27 10.01
N LEU A 131 9.46 4.37 9.46
CA LEU A 131 10.27 5.40 8.81
C LEU A 131 11.25 6.06 9.79
N ARG A 132 10.88 6.22 11.06
CA ARG A 132 11.80 6.69 12.11
C ARG A 132 13.00 5.76 12.28
N ARG A 133 12.82 4.44 12.18
CA ARG A 133 13.94 3.47 12.22
C ARG A 133 14.89 3.65 11.03
N HIS A 134 14.37 4.20 9.92
CA HIS A 134 15.13 4.51 8.70
C HIS A 134 15.55 5.98 8.60
N GLY A 135 15.55 6.73 9.72
CA GLY A 135 16.09 8.08 9.77
C GLY A 135 15.13 9.22 9.42
N TYR A 136 13.84 8.94 9.23
CA TYR A 136 12.83 9.94 8.87
C TYR A 136 11.75 10.05 9.94
N VAL A 137 11.62 11.22 10.57
CA VAL A 137 10.68 11.47 11.68
C VAL A 137 9.59 12.41 11.22
N ARG A 138 8.33 11.99 11.29
CA ARG A 138 7.16 12.81 10.93
C ARG A 138 7.15 14.13 11.70
N ASN A 139 6.89 15.24 11.00
CA ASN A 139 6.72 16.58 11.54
C ASN A 139 5.61 17.33 10.79
N GLY A 140 4.38 17.21 11.28
CA GLY A 140 3.20 17.71 10.55
C GLY A 140 3.03 16.99 9.21
N LEU A 141 3.10 17.73 8.10
CA LEU A 141 2.88 17.19 6.75
C LEU A 141 4.19 16.76 6.03
N PHE A 142 5.35 16.89 6.66
CA PHE A 142 6.65 16.51 6.10
C PHE A 142 7.44 15.66 7.10
N TYR A 143 8.67 15.30 6.75
CA TYR A 143 9.56 14.51 7.61
C TYR A 143 10.86 15.27 7.90
N ARG A 144 11.35 15.15 9.12
CA ARG A 144 12.74 15.53 9.42
C ARG A 144 13.64 14.37 9.06
N ALA A 145 14.61 14.62 8.18
CA ALA A 145 15.68 13.67 7.89
C ALA A 145 16.74 13.77 9.00
N VAL A 146 16.59 12.95 10.04
CA VAL A 146 17.51 12.94 11.21
C VAL A 146 18.73 12.06 10.96
N ALA A 147 18.62 11.12 10.01
CA ALA A 147 19.71 10.31 9.48
C ALA A 147 19.46 10.06 7.99
N PRO A 148 19.71 11.06 7.13
CA PRO A 148 19.49 10.94 5.68
C PRO A 148 20.33 9.81 5.10
N ASN A 149 19.71 9.03 4.19
CA ASN A 149 20.35 7.88 3.55
C ASN A 149 19.70 7.60 2.18
N GLU A 150 20.31 6.71 1.41
CA GLU A 150 19.80 6.23 0.12
C GLU A 150 19.27 4.79 0.19
N ASP A 151 18.91 4.34 1.36
CA ASP A 151 18.42 2.99 1.60
C ASP A 151 17.08 2.74 0.87
N THR A 152 17.00 1.60 0.21
CA THR A 152 15.74 1.10 -0.32
C THR A 152 15.11 0.15 0.69
N ILE A 153 13.83 0.37 1.01
CA ILE A 153 13.01 -0.59 1.76
C ILE A 153 11.88 -1.12 0.88
N VAL A 154 11.46 -2.35 1.10
CA VAL A 154 10.38 -3.00 0.35
C VAL A 154 9.29 -3.48 1.30
N LEU A 155 8.04 -3.10 1.03
CA LEU A 155 6.85 -3.51 1.77
C LEU A 155 5.97 -4.37 0.87
N PHE A 156 5.77 -5.65 1.21
CA PHE A 156 4.82 -6.53 0.52
C PHE A 156 3.47 -6.47 1.25
N CYS A 157 2.44 -5.97 0.57
CA CYS A 157 1.15 -5.73 1.19
C CYS A 157 -0.03 -5.86 0.18
N HIS A 158 -1.08 -5.06 0.34
CA HIS A 158 -2.36 -5.17 -0.34
C HIS A 158 -2.79 -3.79 -0.84
N PHE A 159 -3.76 -3.75 -1.78
CA PHE A 159 -4.20 -2.51 -2.42
C PHE A 159 -4.79 -1.48 -1.44
N GLY A 160 -5.72 -1.90 -0.58
CA GLY A 160 -6.39 -0.96 0.32
C GLY A 160 -5.43 -0.32 1.32
N VAL A 161 -4.53 -1.11 1.92
CA VAL A 161 -3.50 -0.58 2.83
C VAL A 161 -2.44 0.23 2.07
N GLU A 162 -2.05 -0.15 0.85
CA GLU A 162 -1.17 0.66 0.01
C GLU A 162 -1.70 2.07 -0.18
N CYS A 163 -3.00 2.21 -0.49
CA CYS A 163 -3.66 3.52 -0.62
C CYS A 163 -3.63 4.32 0.70
N VAL A 164 -3.76 3.66 1.85
CA VAL A 164 -3.61 4.30 3.17
C VAL A 164 -2.19 4.83 3.36
N LEU A 165 -1.16 4.03 3.05
CA LEU A 165 0.23 4.45 3.16
C LEU A 165 0.51 5.65 2.24
N LEU A 166 0.06 5.58 1.00
CA LEU A 166 0.21 6.66 0.02
C LEU A 166 -0.51 7.93 0.43
N SER A 167 -1.74 7.82 0.94
CA SER A 167 -2.51 8.98 1.41
C SER A 167 -1.77 9.74 2.50
N HIS A 168 -1.18 9.02 3.45
CA HIS A 168 -0.39 9.60 4.53
C HIS A 168 0.92 10.24 4.05
N LEU A 169 1.64 9.58 3.16
CA LEU A 169 2.92 10.08 2.63
C LEU A 169 2.76 11.27 1.70
N LEU A 170 1.68 11.29 0.91
CA LEU A 170 1.40 12.32 -0.09
C LEU A 170 0.45 13.42 0.41
N ASN A 171 -0.10 13.27 1.63
CA ASN A 171 -1.05 14.21 2.24
C ASN A 171 -2.32 14.44 1.38
N ILE A 172 -2.93 13.38 0.90
CA ILE A 172 -4.18 13.38 0.13
C ILE A 172 -5.21 12.44 0.77
N SER A 173 -6.48 12.61 0.45
CA SER A 173 -7.52 11.72 0.95
C SER A 173 -7.35 10.30 0.38
N PRO A 174 -7.46 9.23 1.22
CA PRO A 174 -7.39 7.85 0.73
C PRO A 174 -8.55 7.51 -0.22
N MET A 175 -9.71 8.17 -0.11
CA MET A 175 -10.84 7.99 -1.01
C MET A 175 -10.47 8.25 -2.47
N GLN A 176 -9.64 9.26 -2.73
CA GLN A 176 -9.17 9.57 -4.07
C GLN A 176 -8.22 8.50 -4.61
N LEU A 177 -7.42 7.87 -3.75
CA LEU A 177 -6.54 6.76 -4.15
C LEU A 177 -7.32 5.48 -4.36
N TRP A 178 -8.18 5.09 -3.42
CA TRP A 178 -8.99 3.87 -3.52
C TRP A 178 -9.85 3.83 -4.78
N HIS A 179 -10.39 4.98 -5.23
CA HIS A 179 -11.34 5.06 -6.34
C HIS A 179 -10.75 5.65 -7.63
N GLY A 180 -9.62 6.35 -7.53
CA GLY A 180 -8.96 7.00 -8.68
C GLY A 180 -7.74 6.26 -9.21
N THR A 181 -7.32 5.15 -8.55
CA THR A 181 -6.14 4.39 -8.95
C THR A 181 -6.42 2.89 -9.00
N CYS A 182 -5.59 2.15 -9.73
CA CYS A 182 -5.66 0.70 -9.81
C CYS A 182 -4.25 0.12 -9.82
N ALA A 183 -3.87 -0.59 -8.75
CA ALA A 183 -2.64 -1.35 -8.69
C ALA A 183 -2.95 -2.82 -8.99
N ALA A 184 -2.49 -3.36 -10.10
CA ALA A 184 -2.69 -4.76 -10.47
C ALA A 184 -1.95 -5.71 -9.49
N PRO A 185 -2.31 -7.00 -9.39
CA PRO A 185 -1.52 -8.00 -8.70
C PRO A 185 -0.05 -7.96 -9.14
N SER A 186 0.86 -8.27 -8.22
CA SER A 186 2.33 -8.20 -8.37
C SER A 186 2.92 -6.82 -8.72
N SER A 187 2.11 -5.78 -8.80
CA SER A 187 2.59 -4.43 -9.14
C SER A 187 3.50 -3.81 -8.08
N VAL A 188 4.34 -2.88 -8.54
CA VAL A 188 5.31 -2.16 -7.72
C VAL A 188 5.05 -0.66 -7.79
N THR A 189 4.79 -0.06 -6.65
CA THR A 189 4.71 1.39 -6.48
C THR A 189 6.03 1.92 -5.92
N VAL A 190 6.54 2.99 -6.51
CA VAL A 190 7.85 3.56 -6.18
C VAL A 190 7.69 4.95 -5.61
N LEU A 191 8.15 5.12 -4.36
CA LEU A 191 8.32 6.43 -3.75
C LEU A 191 9.79 6.64 -3.41
N TYR A 192 10.19 7.89 -3.37
CA TYR A 192 11.51 8.30 -2.87
C TYR A 192 11.37 9.52 -1.96
N THR A 193 12.32 9.68 -1.05
CA THR A 193 12.45 10.89 -0.25
C THR A 193 13.13 11.98 -1.06
N GLU A 194 12.60 13.20 -1.01
CA GLU A 194 13.22 14.38 -1.60
C GLU A 194 13.62 15.33 -0.48
N GLU A 195 14.90 15.64 -0.39
CA GLU A 195 15.48 16.57 0.58
C GLU A 195 16.16 17.73 -0.15
N ARG A 196 15.39 18.75 -0.53
CA ARG A 196 15.95 19.96 -1.18
C ARG A 196 16.57 20.94 -0.20
N ARG A 197 16.25 20.79 1.07
CA ARG A 197 16.79 21.56 2.19
C ARG A 197 17.19 20.57 3.27
N SER A 198 18.43 20.69 3.74
CA SER A 198 18.97 19.80 4.77
C SER A 198 18.01 19.63 5.96
N GLY A 199 17.74 18.41 6.32
CA GLY A 199 16.85 18.03 7.43
C GLY A 199 15.36 18.11 7.13
N VAL A 200 14.94 18.50 5.91
CA VAL A 200 13.51 18.60 5.53
C VAL A 200 13.25 17.71 4.33
N ALA A 201 12.54 16.62 4.57
CA ALA A 201 12.21 15.63 3.54
C ALA A 201 10.70 15.52 3.29
N SER A 202 10.34 15.24 2.06
CA SER A 202 8.99 14.81 1.65
C SER A 202 9.08 13.54 0.81
N PHE A 203 7.97 12.80 0.75
CA PHE A 203 7.88 11.64 -0.14
C PHE A 203 7.28 12.05 -1.48
N ARG A 204 7.86 11.52 -2.56
CA ARG A 204 7.33 11.69 -3.92
C ARG A 204 7.14 10.33 -4.58
N MET A 205 5.97 10.12 -5.15
CA MET A 205 5.68 8.93 -5.93
C MET A 205 6.12 9.13 -7.37
N SER A 206 7.00 8.28 -7.85
CA SER A 206 7.48 8.31 -9.25
C SER A 206 6.77 7.31 -10.14
N ARG A 207 6.22 6.23 -9.56
CA ARG A 207 5.45 5.20 -10.26
C ARG A 207 4.38 4.66 -9.34
N PHE A 208 3.21 4.39 -9.89
CA PHE A 208 2.12 3.71 -9.21
C PHE A 208 1.73 2.45 -9.99
N GLY A 209 1.64 1.32 -9.28
CA GLY A 209 1.10 0.09 -9.86
C GLY A 209 1.87 -0.45 -11.07
N ASP A 210 3.19 -0.27 -11.12
CA ASP A 210 4.03 -0.66 -12.25
C ASP A 210 4.17 -2.18 -12.37
N VAL A 211 3.68 -2.74 -13.46
CA VAL A 211 3.72 -4.16 -13.84
C VAL A 211 4.68 -4.43 -15.01
N SER A 212 5.75 -3.67 -15.17
CA SER A 212 6.69 -3.84 -16.28
C SER A 212 7.50 -5.14 -16.27
N HIS A 213 7.46 -5.93 -15.19
CA HIS A 213 8.10 -7.24 -15.11
C HIS A 213 7.30 -8.40 -15.75
N PRO A 214 5.96 -8.47 -15.72
CA PRO A 214 5.22 -9.44 -16.50
C PRO A 214 4.99 -8.92 -17.92
N VAL A 215 5.75 -9.40 -18.88
CA VAL A 215 5.67 -8.96 -20.31
C VAL A 215 4.40 -9.41 -21.03
N SER A 216 3.51 -10.18 -20.41
CA SER A 216 2.39 -10.84 -21.08
C SER A 216 0.97 -10.49 -20.57
N TYR A 217 0.79 -9.47 -19.73
CA TYR A 217 -0.56 -9.06 -19.34
C TYR A 217 -1.14 -8.01 -20.29
N THR A 218 -1.66 -8.50 -21.43
CA THR A 218 -2.40 -7.68 -22.41
C THR A 218 -3.90 -7.60 -22.09
N HIS A 219 -4.37 -8.12 -20.96
CA HIS A 219 -5.77 -8.05 -20.58
C HIS A 219 -5.92 -7.57 -19.13
N LEU A 220 -5.96 -6.25 -18.95
CA LEU A 220 -6.67 -5.65 -17.82
C LEU A 220 -8.18 -5.86 -18.07
N THR A 221 -8.69 -7.01 -17.75
CA THR A 221 -10.10 -7.13 -17.43
C THR A 221 -10.25 -6.59 -16.01
N LEU A 222 -10.68 -5.33 -15.93
CA LEU A 222 -11.26 -4.80 -14.71
C LEU A 222 -12.46 -5.69 -14.36
N PRO A 223 -12.62 -6.08 -13.11
CA PRO A 223 -13.79 -6.81 -12.66
C PRO A 223 -15.08 -6.03 -12.88
#